data_525c03e6fc06cb77a02b09ffbad5d83c
#
_entry.id   525c03e6fc06cb77a02b09ffbad5d83c
#
_cell.length_a   1.000
_cell.length_b   1.000
_cell.length_c   1.000
_cell.angle_alpha   90.00
_cell.angle_beta   90.00
_cell.angle_gamma   90.00
#
_symmetry.space_group_name_H-M   'P 1'
#
loop_
_entity.id
_entity.type
_entity.pdbx_description
1 polymer ?
#
loop_
_entity_poly.entity_id
_entity_poly.type
_entity_poly.pdbx_seq_one_letter_code
_entity_poly.pdbx_strand_id
1 'polypeptide(L)'
;TRMGAVCNVYDQYNRNVTSIDIPEGTQCILVIGGDGTILAAARMLVGNTIPLLGINLGTLGFLADVNLADLSKTLDLLLKDQYQVENRIMLTAEVYKQGEKAATYIALNDFNINRCGASRVIGLKVGINGSTIDCYRADGVIVCTPTGSTGYNLSAGGPIINPTCKNFVITPICPHSLTARSIVLAKEDVVTVEVEQIRSNIKEEAIISFDGREGLSIVPGDQVKIYKSQEVTPFIKATEVSFVQILKEKLL
;
A
#
# COMPACT_ATOMS: atom_id res chain seq x y z
N THR A 1 10.46 31.51 3.74
CA THR A 1 11.80 30.86 3.81
C THR A 1 12.86 31.73 3.12
N ARG A 2 14.16 31.41 3.30
CA ARG A 2 15.26 32.13 2.62
C ARG A 2 15.19 32.03 1.10
N MET A 3 14.49 31.03 0.57
CA MET A 3 14.31 30.75 -0.86
C MET A 3 12.99 31.32 -1.41
N GLY A 4 12.26 32.13 -0.65
CA GLY A 4 11.01 32.77 -1.08
C GLY A 4 9.74 31.90 -0.98
N ALA A 5 9.85 30.59 -0.70
CA ALA A 5 8.69 29.71 -0.57
C ALA A 5 7.94 29.97 0.78
N VAL A 6 6.63 29.84 0.76
CA VAL A 6 5.80 29.78 1.98
C VAL A 6 5.73 28.33 2.43
N CYS A 7 6.01 28.08 3.72
CA CYS A 7 5.98 26.73 4.29
C CYS A 7 5.06 26.71 5.51
N ASN A 8 4.13 25.79 5.53
CA ASN A 8 3.36 25.41 6.71
C ASN A 8 3.90 24.09 7.23
N VAL A 9 4.09 23.96 8.53
CA VAL A 9 4.67 22.76 9.15
C VAL A 9 3.58 22.05 9.94
N TYR A 10 3.45 20.74 9.70
CA TYR A 10 2.54 19.87 10.42
C TYR A 10 3.38 18.81 11.15
N ASP A 11 3.25 18.74 12.46
CA ASP A 11 3.92 17.75 13.28
C ASP A 11 3.01 16.53 13.49
N GLN A 12 3.45 15.37 12.99
CA GLN A 12 2.69 14.12 13.04
C GLN A 12 3.01 13.24 14.26
N TYR A 13 3.61 13.75 15.30
CA TYR A 13 3.81 12.97 16.55
C TYR A 13 2.50 12.44 17.13
N ASN A 14 1.37 13.05 16.78
CA ASN A 14 0.05 12.61 17.23
C ASN A 14 -0.54 11.61 16.22
N ARG A 15 -0.41 10.30 16.47
CA ARG A 15 -0.93 9.19 15.62
C ARG A 15 -2.45 9.19 15.40
N ASN A 16 -3.18 10.09 16.04
CA ASN A 16 -4.63 10.22 15.96
C ASN A 16 -5.09 11.26 14.92
N VAL A 17 -4.19 11.90 14.19
CA VAL A 17 -4.57 12.83 13.12
C VAL A 17 -5.10 12.02 11.93
N THR A 18 -6.37 12.21 11.61
CA THR A 18 -7.07 11.52 10.52
C THR A 18 -7.20 12.36 9.24
N SER A 19 -6.98 13.67 9.36
CA SER A 19 -7.02 14.62 8.24
C SER A 19 -6.04 15.76 8.46
N ILE A 20 -5.53 16.33 7.38
CA ILE A 20 -4.68 17.53 7.40
C ILE A 20 -5.45 18.62 6.67
N ASP A 21 -5.56 19.78 7.29
CA ASP A 21 -6.05 20.97 6.61
C ASP A 21 -4.92 21.56 5.76
N ILE A 22 -5.07 21.46 4.44
CA ILE A 22 -4.06 21.89 3.48
C ILE A 22 -4.43 23.28 2.99
N PRO A 23 -3.58 24.29 3.21
CA PRO A 23 -3.85 25.65 2.74
C PRO A 23 -4.06 25.70 1.23
N GLU A 24 -4.99 26.56 0.80
CA GLU A 24 -5.22 26.82 -0.61
C GLU A 24 -3.95 27.33 -1.29
N GLY A 25 -3.69 26.87 -2.53
CA GLY A 25 -2.49 27.21 -3.29
C GLY A 25 -1.26 26.38 -2.93
N THR A 26 -1.39 25.34 -2.08
CA THR A 26 -0.28 24.40 -1.82
C THR A 26 0.12 23.65 -3.09
N GLN A 27 1.38 23.75 -3.48
CA GLN A 27 1.90 23.16 -4.72
C GLN A 27 2.53 21.79 -4.52
N CYS A 28 3.10 21.52 -3.34
CA CYS A 28 3.65 20.21 -3.00
C CYS A 28 3.67 20.00 -1.47
N ILE A 29 3.77 18.74 -1.06
CA ILE A 29 3.89 18.34 0.33
C ILE A 29 5.23 17.63 0.53
N LEU A 30 6.07 18.18 1.40
CA LEU A 30 7.35 17.57 1.79
C LEU A 30 7.10 16.66 2.99
N VAL A 31 7.35 15.36 2.83
CA VAL A 31 7.20 14.37 3.90
C VAL A 31 8.57 13.98 4.40
N ILE A 32 8.90 14.38 5.62
CA ILE A 32 10.21 14.12 6.23
C ILE A 32 10.12 12.91 7.14
N GLY A 33 10.75 11.82 6.75
CA GLY A 33 10.72 10.56 7.50
C GLY A 33 11.00 9.34 6.64
N GLY A 34 10.76 8.14 7.18
CA GLY A 34 10.87 6.88 6.45
C GLY A 34 9.58 6.52 5.70
N ASP A 35 9.60 5.35 5.01
CA ASP A 35 8.47 4.87 4.21
C ASP A 35 7.15 4.83 4.98
N GLY A 36 7.16 4.45 6.27
CA GLY A 36 5.95 4.47 7.11
C GLY A 36 5.34 5.86 7.30
N THR A 37 6.16 6.92 7.37
CA THR A 37 5.69 8.32 7.46
C THR A 37 5.05 8.74 6.14
N ILE A 38 5.68 8.34 5.02
CA ILE A 38 5.17 8.63 3.67
C ILE A 38 3.84 7.92 3.42
N LEU A 39 3.72 6.65 3.82
CA LEU A 39 2.44 5.91 3.76
C LEU A 39 1.34 6.57 4.60
N ALA A 40 1.69 7.05 5.79
CA ALA A 40 0.72 7.77 6.63
C ALA A 40 0.26 9.06 5.97
N ALA A 41 1.17 9.84 5.37
CA ALA A 41 0.85 11.06 4.63
C ALA A 41 -0.01 10.76 3.40
N ALA A 42 0.37 9.80 2.56
CA ALA A 42 -0.37 9.40 1.37
C ALA A 42 -1.83 9.03 1.70
N ARG A 43 -2.03 8.29 2.80
CA ARG A 43 -3.37 7.90 3.26
C ARG A 43 -4.24 9.09 3.69
N MET A 44 -3.65 10.09 4.36
CA MET A 44 -4.38 11.30 4.76
C MET A 44 -4.74 12.20 3.57
N LEU A 45 -4.05 12.00 2.45
CA LEU A 45 -4.17 12.79 1.23
C LEU A 45 -4.94 12.06 0.13
N VAL A 46 -5.59 10.95 0.43
CA VAL A 46 -6.44 10.24 -0.54
C VAL A 46 -7.47 11.20 -1.13
N GLY A 47 -7.59 11.22 -2.46
CA GLY A 47 -8.43 12.16 -3.20
C GLY A 47 -7.79 13.54 -3.43
N ASN A 48 -6.59 13.79 -2.90
CA ASN A 48 -5.86 15.03 -3.15
C ASN A 48 -4.87 14.85 -4.31
N THR A 49 -4.76 15.87 -5.15
CA THR A 49 -3.90 15.87 -6.34
C THR A 49 -2.53 16.54 -6.11
N ILE A 50 -2.28 17.07 -4.90
CA ILE A 50 -1.02 17.73 -4.56
C ILE A 50 0.08 16.67 -4.43
N PRO A 51 1.21 16.81 -5.16
CA PRO A 51 2.24 15.79 -5.15
C PRO A 51 3.06 15.78 -3.86
N LEU A 52 3.48 14.56 -3.46
CA LEU A 52 4.32 14.30 -2.30
C LEU A 52 5.79 14.19 -2.71
N LEU A 53 6.69 14.79 -1.95
CA LEU A 53 8.12 14.51 -1.99
C LEU A 53 8.55 13.86 -0.68
N GLY A 54 8.99 12.62 -0.71
CA GLY A 54 9.56 11.91 0.43
C GLY A 54 11.03 12.29 0.63
N ILE A 55 11.36 12.77 1.85
CA ILE A 55 12.72 13.11 2.27
C ILE A 55 13.11 12.17 3.40
N ASN A 56 14.14 11.37 3.17
CA ASN A 56 14.64 10.42 4.15
C ASN A 56 15.68 11.06 5.08
N LEU A 57 15.54 10.79 6.38
CA LEU A 57 16.50 11.22 7.40
C LEU A 57 17.61 10.20 7.69
N GLY A 58 17.48 8.98 7.16
CA GLY A 58 18.40 7.88 7.41
C GLY A 58 18.72 7.09 6.14
N THR A 59 18.54 5.76 6.20
CA THR A 59 18.74 4.89 5.05
C THR A 59 17.60 5.07 4.04
N LEU A 60 17.92 5.38 2.79
CA LEU A 60 16.96 5.60 1.71
C LEU A 60 15.91 4.46 1.66
N GLY A 61 14.62 4.82 1.69
CA GLY A 61 13.50 3.88 1.54
C GLY A 61 13.19 3.59 0.07
N PHE A 62 12.12 2.86 -0.18
CA PHE A 62 11.58 2.66 -1.52
C PHE A 62 10.60 3.78 -1.96
N LEU A 63 10.09 4.55 -0.99
CA LEU A 63 9.15 5.65 -1.23
C LEU A 63 9.80 7.03 -1.19
N ALA A 64 10.87 7.19 -0.38
CA ALA A 64 11.60 8.44 -0.32
C ALA A 64 12.50 8.59 -1.55
N ASP A 65 12.45 9.75 -2.20
CA ASP A 65 13.27 10.07 -3.38
C ASP A 65 14.57 10.81 -3.04
N VAL A 66 14.63 11.47 -1.89
CA VAL A 66 15.67 12.44 -1.54
C VAL A 66 16.27 12.14 -0.18
N ASN A 67 17.60 12.18 -0.10
CA ASN A 67 18.33 12.20 1.17
C ASN A 67 18.50 13.63 1.69
N LEU A 68 18.72 13.79 2.97
CA LEU A 68 18.92 15.10 3.58
C LEU A 68 20.10 15.88 2.97
N ALA A 69 21.14 15.17 2.53
CA ALA A 69 22.31 15.78 1.87
C ALA A 69 21.97 16.47 0.54
N ASP A 70 20.99 15.93 -0.19
CA ASP A 70 20.57 16.44 -1.49
C ASP A 70 19.41 17.44 -1.42
N LEU A 71 18.89 17.70 -0.21
CA LEU A 71 17.71 18.52 0.00
C LEU A 71 17.81 19.92 -0.61
N SER A 72 18.93 20.61 -0.43
CA SER A 72 19.12 21.97 -0.96
C SER A 72 19.00 21.99 -2.48
N LYS A 73 19.67 21.05 -3.16
CA LYS A 73 19.61 20.90 -4.63
C LYS A 73 18.17 20.57 -5.09
N THR A 74 17.50 19.69 -4.36
CA THR A 74 16.11 19.30 -4.67
C THR A 74 15.16 20.47 -4.53
N LEU A 75 15.29 21.29 -3.49
CA LEU A 75 14.47 22.48 -3.31
C LEU A 75 14.70 23.50 -4.46
N ASP A 76 15.93 23.64 -4.94
CA ASP A 76 16.22 24.48 -6.12
C ASP A 76 15.54 23.95 -7.38
N LEU A 77 15.49 22.62 -7.57
CA LEU A 77 14.77 22.00 -8.69
C LEU A 77 13.26 22.22 -8.58
N LEU A 78 12.68 22.06 -7.38
CA LEU A 78 11.26 22.33 -7.13
C LEU A 78 10.88 23.78 -7.48
N LEU A 79 11.68 24.75 -7.04
CA LEU A 79 11.43 26.17 -7.32
C LEU A 79 11.54 26.54 -8.81
N LYS A 80 12.21 25.71 -9.59
CA LYS A 80 12.38 25.86 -11.05
C LYS A 80 11.42 24.99 -11.87
N ASP A 81 10.48 24.30 -11.21
CA ASP A 81 9.58 23.30 -11.83
C ASP A 81 10.35 22.21 -12.61
N GLN A 82 11.58 21.87 -12.17
CA GLN A 82 12.44 20.86 -12.79
C GLN A 82 12.32 19.51 -12.08
N TYR A 83 11.13 18.92 -12.13
CA TYR A 83 10.83 17.61 -11.56
C TYR A 83 9.76 16.89 -12.39
N GLN A 84 9.60 15.60 -12.15
CA GLN A 84 8.52 14.81 -12.74
C GLN A 84 7.52 14.41 -11.66
N VAL A 85 6.26 14.21 -12.05
CA VAL A 85 5.24 13.64 -11.15
C VAL A 85 4.92 12.23 -11.59
N GLU A 86 5.09 11.30 -10.67
CA GLU A 86 4.86 9.88 -10.86
C GLU A 86 3.59 9.45 -10.09
N ASN A 87 2.53 9.11 -10.83
CA ASN A 87 1.27 8.69 -10.23
C ASN A 87 1.34 7.20 -9.85
N ARG A 88 1.36 6.92 -8.54
CA ARG A 88 1.30 5.58 -7.97
C ARG A 88 -0.14 5.13 -7.86
N ILE A 89 -0.44 3.93 -8.37
CA ILE A 89 -1.78 3.35 -8.22
C ILE A 89 -2.03 3.00 -6.75
N MET A 90 -3.30 3.03 -6.38
CA MET A 90 -3.80 2.56 -5.10
C MET A 90 -4.78 1.40 -5.31
N LEU A 91 -5.06 0.66 -4.27
CA LEU A 91 -6.12 -0.36 -4.24
C LEU A 91 -7.28 0.12 -3.37
N THR A 92 -8.48 -0.29 -3.72
CA THR A 92 -9.69 -0.16 -2.90
C THR A 92 -10.12 -1.55 -2.44
N ALA A 93 -10.44 -1.68 -1.15
CA ALA A 93 -11.09 -2.86 -0.60
C ALA A 93 -12.47 -2.51 -0.05
N GLU A 94 -13.50 -3.22 -0.50
CA GLU A 94 -14.84 -3.19 0.06
C GLU A 94 -15.08 -4.44 0.87
N VAL A 95 -15.47 -4.27 2.12
CA VAL A 95 -15.78 -5.37 3.05
C VAL A 95 -17.30 -5.53 3.10
N TYR A 96 -17.76 -6.73 2.81
CA TYR A 96 -19.17 -7.11 2.87
C TYR A 96 -19.38 -8.09 4.02
N LYS A 97 -20.33 -7.77 4.90
CA LYS A 97 -20.79 -8.64 5.99
C LYS A 97 -22.23 -9.02 5.74
N GLN A 98 -22.51 -10.33 5.67
CA GLN A 98 -23.86 -10.85 5.39
C GLN A 98 -24.50 -10.24 4.11
N GLY A 99 -23.66 -9.94 3.11
CA GLY A 99 -24.08 -9.34 1.83
C GLY A 99 -24.20 -7.81 1.82
N GLU A 100 -24.09 -7.14 2.97
CA GLU A 100 -24.13 -5.68 3.08
C GLU A 100 -22.73 -5.10 3.17
N LYS A 101 -22.50 -3.96 2.49
CA LYS A 101 -21.21 -3.27 2.54
C LYS A 101 -21.00 -2.62 3.91
N ALA A 102 -20.04 -3.15 4.68
CA ALA A 102 -19.72 -2.69 6.04
C ALA A 102 -18.63 -1.62 6.07
N ALA A 103 -17.66 -1.66 5.15
CA ALA A 103 -16.58 -0.69 5.09
C ALA A 103 -15.95 -0.60 3.71
N THR A 104 -15.24 0.51 3.48
CA THR A 104 -14.36 0.71 2.32
C THR A 104 -13.03 1.24 2.81
N TYR A 105 -11.93 0.69 2.32
CA TYR A 105 -10.56 1.10 2.62
C TYR A 105 -9.79 1.36 1.33
N ILE A 106 -8.79 2.23 1.42
CA ILE A 106 -7.85 2.52 0.32
C ILE A 106 -6.43 2.32 0.84
N ALA A 107 -5.58 1.67 0.04
CA ALA A 107 -4.19 1.40 0.37
C ALA A 107 -3.26 1.80 -0.78
N LEU A 108 -2.11 2.38 -0.43
CA LEU A 108 -1.02 2.65 -1.37
C LEU A 108 -0.14 1.40 -1.58
N ASN A 109 0.14 0.65 -0.51
CA ASN A 109 0.94 -0.56 -0.59
C ASN A 109 0.09 -1.82 -0.79
N ASP A 110 -0.68 -2.21 0.21
CA ASP A 110 -1.31 -3.52 0.22
C ASP A 110 -2.52 -3.63 1.15
N PHE A 111 -3.33 -4.64 0.88
CA PHE A 111 -4.30 -5.23 1.77
C PHE A 111 -3.82 -6.62 2.18
N ASN A 112 -3.83 -6.88 3.49
CA ASN A 112 -3.52 -8.18 4.05
C ASN A 112 -4.76 -8.75 4.73
N ILE A 113 -5.09 -9.99 4.43
CA ILE A 113 -6.14 -10.74 5.12
C ILE A 113 -5.46 -11.88 5.83
N ASN A 114 -5.29 -11.71 7.15
CA ASN A 114 -4.54 -12.62 8.00
C ASN A 114 -5.45 -13.29 9.02
N ARG A 115 -5.10 -14.52 9.41
CA ARG A 115 -5.74 -15.23 10.50
C ARG A 115 -5.62 -14.47 11.82
N CYS A 116 -6.64 -14.59 12.67
CA CYS A 116 -6.56 -14.18 14.06
C CYS A 116 -6.01 -15.33 14.93
N GLY A 117 -5.11 -14.99 15.87
CA GLY A 117 -4.52 -15.97 16.79
C GLY A 117 -3.28 -16.72 16.26
N ALA A 118 -2.59 -17.43 17.18
CA ALA A 118 -1.18 -17.81 17.00
C ALA A 118 -0.93 -19.17 16.32
N SER A 119 -1.91 -20.07 16.17
CA SER A 119 -1.52 -21.47 15.97
C SER A 119 -2.20 -22.26 14.85
N ARG A 120 -2.98 -21.65 13.98
CA ARG A 120 -3.74 -22.43 12.97
C ARG A 120 -3.94 -21.66 11.68
N VAL A 121 -3.70 -22.33 10.55
CA VAL A 121 -4.04 -21.81 9.22
C VAL A 121 -5.53 -21.55 9.09
N ILE A 122 -5.87 -20.58 8.26
CA ILE A 122 -7.24 -20.23 7.89
C ILE A 122 -7.53 -20.68 6.45
N GLY A 123 -8.78 -20.96 6.15
CA GLY A 123 -9.26 -21.17 4.78
C GLY A 123 -9.63 -19.84 4.14
N LEU A 124 -9.04 -19.57 3.00
CA LEU A 124 -9.31 -18.36 2.22
C LEU A 124 -9.64 -18.78 0.79
N LYS A 125 -10.91 -18.62 0.42
CA LYS A 125 -11.36 -18.80 -0.94
C LYS A 125 -11.09 -17.51 -1.72
N VAL A 126 -10.23 -17.60 -2.72
CA VAL A 126 -9.80 -16.48 -3.55
C VAL A 126 -10.39 -16.63 -4.94
N GLY A 127 -11.00 -15.55 -5.42
CA GLY A 127 -11.56 -15.46 -6.77
C GLY A 127 -11.02 -14.26 -7.53
N ILE A 128 -11.03 -14.36 -8.85
CA ILE A 128 -10.71 -13.27 -9.79
C ILE A 128 -11.85 -13.16 -10.78
N ASN A 129 -12.41 -11.96 -10.93
CA ASN A 129 -13.49 -11.66 -11.87
C ASN A 129 -14.70 -12.62 -11.75
N GLY A 130 -15.03 -12.99 -10.51
CA GLY A 130 -16.14 -13.91 -10.21
C GLY A 130 -15.82 -15.41 -10.35
N SER A 131 -14.63 -15.78 -10.81
CA SER A 131 -14.17 -17.17 -10.89
C SER A 131 -13.26 -17.52 -9.72
N THR A 132 -13.57 -18.55 -8.94
CA THR A 132 -12.68 -19.05 -7.88
C THR A 132 -11.42 -19.63 -8.51
N ILE A 133 -10.25 -19.17 -8.03
CA ILE A 133 -8.95 -19.66 -8.49
C ILE A 133 -8.34 -20.67 -7.54
N ASP A 134 -8.53 -20.50 -6.23
CA ASP A 134 -8.01 -21.43 -5.22
C ASP A 134 -8.73 -21.24 -3.88
N CYS A 135 -8.59 -22.24 -3.01
CA CYS A 135 -8.98 -22.22 -1.62
C CYS A 135 -7.72 -22.42 -0.77
N TYR A 136 -7.02 -21.34 -0.44
CA TYR A 136 -5.78 -21.40 0.31
C TYR A 136 -6.01 -21.82 1.76
N ARG A 137 -5.25 -22.81 2.23
CA ARG A 137 -5.00 -23.02 3.66
C ARG A 137 -3.67 -22.36 3.99
N ALA A 138 -3.72 -21.20 4.62
CA ALA A 138 -2.56 -20.32 4.75
C ALA A 138 -2.62 -19.51 6.06
N ASP A 139 -1.57 -18.78 6.36
CA ASP A 139 -1.60 -17.74 7.39
C ASP A 139 -2.38 -16.51 6.94
N GLY A 140 -2.46 -16.29 5.63
CA GLY A 140 -3.18 -15.18 5.04
C GLY A 140 -2.97 -15.05 3.53
N VAL A 141 -3.44 -13.94 3.00
CA VAL A 141 -3.22 -13.52 1.61
C VAL A 141 -2.96 -12.01 1.55
N ILE A 142 -2.04 -11.60 0.69
CA ILE A 142 -1.71 -10.22 0.40
C ILE A 142 -2.24 -9.88 -0.98
N VAL A 143 -2.84 -8.70 -1.13
CA VAL A 143 -3.11 -8.08 -2.43
C VAL A 143 -2.39 -6.75 -2.44
N CYS A 144 -1.34 -6.60 -3.25
CA CYS A 144 -0.47 -5.44 -3.23
C CYS A 144 -0.37 -4.71 -4.57
N THR A 145 -0.14 -3.40 -4.50
CA THR A 145 0.26 -2.56 -5.62
C THR A 145 1.71 -2.82 -6.01
N PRO A 146 2.20 -2.31 -7.15
CA PRO A 146 3.63 -2.30 -7.45
C PRO A 146 4.46 -1.58 -6.39
N THR A 147 3.94 -0.50 -5.80
CA THR A 147 4.59 0.22 -4.70
C THR A 147 4.75 -0.68 -3.48
N GLY A 148 3.71 -1.42 -3.10
CA GLY A 148 3.73 -2.38 -1.98
C GLY A 148 4.51 -3.67 -2.27
N SER A 149 4.92 -3.92 -3.52
CA SER A 149 5.65 -5.14 -3.88
C SER A 149 6.97 -5.31 -3.13
N THR A 150 7.59 -4.22 -2.71
CA THR A 150 8.83 -4.19 -1.90
C THR A 150 8.59 -4.18 -0.39
N GLY A 151 7.33 -4.18 0.06
CA GLY A 151 6.91 -4.25 1.46
C GLY A 151 6.68 -5.69 1.93
N TYR A 152 5.53 -5.91 2.59
CA TYR A 152 5.19 -7.24 3.14
C TYR A 152 5.10 -8.33 2.08
N ASN A 153 4.67 -7.98 0.87
CA ASN A 153 4.67 -8.88 -0.29
C ASN A 153 6.05 -9.53 -0.53
N LEU A 154 7.14 -8.74 -0.45
CA LEU A 154 8.49 -9.26 -0.63
C LEU A 154 8.85 -10.28 0.44
N SER A 155 8.53 -10.00 1.71
CA SER A 155 8.76 -10.91 2.83
C SER A 155 7.96 -12.22 2.70
N ALA A 156 6.78 -12.16 2.07
CA ALA A 156 5.95 -13.33 1.78
C ALA A 156 6.40 -14.11 0.53
N GLY A 157 7.49 -13.71 -0.13
CA GLY A 157 8.02 -14.35 -1.33
C GLY A 157 7.34 -13.92 -2.63
N GLY A 158 6.62 -12.80 -2.62
CA GLY A 158 6.02 -12.22 -3.81
C GLY A 158 7.05 -11.53 -4.72
N PRO A 159 6.71 -11.29 -6.00
CA PRO A 159 7.60 -10.65 -6.95
C PRO A 159 7.79 -9.15 -6.65
N ILE A 160 8.96 -8.63 -7.03
CA ILE A 160 9.21 -7.19 -7.07
C ILE A 160 8.67 -6.66 -8.40
N ILE A 161 7.90 -5.59 -8.34
CA ILE A 161 7.32 -4.94 -9.51
C ILE A 161 7.78 -3.49 -9.57
N ASN A 162 8.12 -3.02 -10.78
CA ASN A 162 8.45 -1.61 -10.98
C ASN A 162 7.25 -0.75 -10.54
N PRO A 163 7.46 0.23 -9.65
CA PRO A 163 6.38 1.01 -9.06
C PRO A 163 5.56 1.85 -10.05
N THR A 164 6.05 2.06 -11.26
CA THR A 164 5.31 2.75 -12.34
C THR A 164 4.32 1.86 -13.08
N CYS A 165 4.37 0.53 -12.87
CA CYS A 165 3.41 -0.41 -13.45
C CYS A 165 1.99 -0.15 -12.91
N LYS A 166 0.99 -0.64 -13.66
CA LYS A 166 -0.43 -0.46 -13.32
C LYS A 166 -1.12 -1.75 -12.89
N ASN A 167 -0.42 -2.87 -12.96
CA ASN A 167 -0.87 -4.18 -12.46
C ASN A 167 -0.79 -4.24 -10.93
N PHE A 168 -1.32 -5.32 -10.35
CA PHE A 168 -1.21 -5.60 -8.91
C PHE A 168 -1.05 -7.11 -8.68
N VAL A 169 -0.81 -7.54 -7.46
CA VAL A 169 -0.39 -8.92 -7.18
C VAL A 169 -1.21 -9.50 -6.04
N ILE A 170 -1.56 -10.80 -6.16
CA ILE A 170 -2.00 -11.63 -5.05
C ILE A 170 -0.83 -12.52 -4.63
N THR A 171 -0.51 -12.55 -3.35
CA THR A 171 0.52 -13.43 -2.77
C THR A 171 -0.04 -14.15 -1.54
N PRO A 172 -0.12 -15.49 -1.53
CA PRO A 172 -0.49 -16.25 -0.35
C PRO A 172 0.64 -16.20 0.69
N ILE A 173 0.28 -16.14 1.99
CA ILE A 173 1.22 -16.10 3.11
C ILE A 173 1.32 -17.50 3.72
N CYS A 174 2.51 -18.11 3.67
CA CYS A 174 2.78 -19.44 4.22
C CYS A 174 1.70 -20.48 3.86
N PRO A 175 1.34 -20.64 2.56
CA PRO A 175 0.30 -21.59 2.17
C PRO A 175 0.73 -23.03 2.40
N HIS A 176 -0.20 -23.88 2.86
CA HIS A 176 -0.01 -25.32 2.98
C HIS A 176 -0.27 -26.03 1.62
N SER A 177 0.30 -25.50 0.57
CA SER A 177 0.21 -26.03 -0.79
C SER A 177 1.54 -25.84 -1.50
N LEU A 178 2.03 -26.87 -2.16
CA LEU A 178 3.27 -26.81 -2.94
C LEU A 178 3.08 -26.07 -4.28
N THR A 179 1.86 -25.89 -4.72
CA THR A 179 1.51 -25.29 -6.01
C THR A 179 1.10 -23.81 -5.90
N ALA A 180 0.88 -23.32 -4.69
CA ALA A 180 0.53 -21.91 -4.49
C ALA A 180 1.64 -20.98 -4.99
N ARG A 181 1.26 -19.97 -5.77
CA ARG A 181 2.17 -18.98 -6.35
C ARG A 181 1.53 -17.60 -6.26
N SER A 182 2.36 -16.57 -6.28
CA SER A 182 1.91 -15.21 -6.51
C SER A 182 1.38 -15.06 -7.93
N ILE A 183 0.29 -14.32 -8.08
CA ILE A 183 -0.35 -14.06 -9.37
C ILE A 183 -0.34 -12.57 -9.63
N VAL A 184 0.23 -12.17 -10.77
CA VAL A 184 0.20 -10.78 -11.25
C VAL A 184 -1.07 -10.58 -12.05
N LEU A 185 -1.84 -9.56 -11.70
CA LEU A 185 -3.17 -9.24 -12.25
C LEU A 185 -3.14 -7.97 -13.08
N ALA A 186 -4.03 -7.90 -14.04
CA ALA A 186 -4.28 -6.67 -14.80
C ALA A 186 -4.98 -5.62 -13.91
N LYS A 187 -4.85 -4.35 -14.27
CA LYS A 187 -5.45 -3.23 -13.50
C LYS A 187 -6.98 -3.27 -13.48
N GLU A 188 -7.61 -3.98 -14.40
CA GLU A 188 -9.06 -4.15 -14.52
C GLU A 188 -9.60 -5.30 -13.69
N ASP A 189 -8.73 -6.19 -13.20
CA ASP A 189 -9.15 -7.36 -12.46
C ASP A 189 -9.73 -6.99 -11.09
N VAL A 190 -10.63 -7.83 -10.63
CA VAL A 190 -11.28 -7.71 -9.33
C VAL A 190 -11.03 -8.99 -8.55
N VAL A 191 -10.39 -8.85 -7.38
CA VAL A 191 -10.14 -9.96 -6.46
C VAL A 191 -11.27 -10.04 -5.45
N THR A 192 -11.72 -11.25 -5.16
CA THR A 192 -12.61 -11.55 -4.03
C THR A 192 -11.92 -12.50 -3.08
N VAL A 193 -12.02 -12.24 -1.78
CA VAL A 193 -11.52 -13.12 -0.72
C VAL A 193 -12.64 -13.38 0.27
N GLU A 194 -12.93 -14.65 0.53
CA GLU A 194 -13.90 -15.12 1.52
C GLU A 194 -13.20 -15.99 2.56
N VAL A 195 -13.59 -15.84 3.83
CA VAL A 195 -13.15 -16.74 4.89
C VAL A 195 -13.98 -18.00 4.82
N GLU A 196 -13.32 -19.16 4.74
CA GLU A 196 -13.99 -20.46 4.74
C GLU A 196 -14.09 -21.05 6.16
N GLN A 197 -15.20 -21.70 6.46
CA GLN A 197 -15.35 -22.49 7.65
C GLN A 197 -14.69 -23.86 7.46
N ILE A 198 -13.45 -24.04 7.92
CA ILE A 198 -12.73 -25.32 7.79
C ILE A 198 -13.14 -26.30 8.88
N ARG A 199 -13.47 -25.82 10.07
CA ARG A 199 -13.73 -26.65 11.27
C ARG A 199 -15.06 -26.29 11.89
N SER A 200 -15.91 -27.28 12.13
CA SER A 200 -17.25 -27.10 12.71
C SER A 200 -17.25 -26.54 14.15
N ASN A 201 -16.19 -26.79 14.91
CA ASN A 201 -16.13 -26.48 16.35
C ASN A 201 -15.28 -25.24 16.69
N ILE A 202 -14.77 -24.51 15.70
CA ILE A 202 -13.92 -23.34 15.90
C ILE A 202 -14.46 -22.22 15.03
N LYS A 203 -14.65 -21.05 15.63
CA LYS A 203 -14.97 -19.83 14.87
C LYS A 203 -13.71 -19.41 14.12
N GLU A 204 -13.74 -19.57 12.80
CA GLU A 204 -12.69 -19.03 11.94
C GLU A 204 -12.84 -17.51 11.91
N GLU A 205 -11.74 -16.80 12.03
CA GLU A 205 -11.71 -15.34 12.02
C GLU A 205 -10.42 -14.85 11.37
N ALA A 206 -10.56 -13.89 10.51
CA ALA A 206 -9.45 -13.16 9.92
C ALA A 206 -9.58 -11.66 10.16
N ILE A 207 -8.49 -10.95 10.06
CA ILE A 207 -8.47 -9.50 10.11
C ILE A 207 -7.96 -8.97 8.76
N ILE A 208 -8.67 -8.00 8.21
CA ILE A 208 -8.16 -7.21 7.10
C ILE A 208 -7.30 -6.08 7.66
N SER A 209 -6.12 -5.89 7.10
CA SER A 209 -5.27 -4.73 7.37
C SER A 209 -4.83 -4.07 6.07
N PHE A 210 -4.46 -2.80 6.14
CA PHE A 210 -4.08 -1.98 4.98
C PHE A 210 -2.97 -1.00 5.35
N ASP A 211 -1.91 -0.97 4.57
CA ASP A 211 -0.74 -0.12 4.81
C ASP A 211 -0.25 -0.19 6.26
N GLY A 212 -0.24 -1.39 6.86
CA GLY A 212 0.16 -1.63 8.25
C GLY A 212 -0.84 -1.20 9.33
N ARG A 213 -2.09 -0.88 8.98
CA ARG A 213 -3.18 -0.58 9.93
C ARG A 213 -4.23 -1.67 9.93
N GLU A 214 -4.75 -1.98 11.10
CA GLU A 214 -5.86 -2.91 11.25
C GLU A 214 -7.19 -2.26 10.82
N GLY A 215 -7.97 -3.02 10.06
CA GLY A 215 -9.33 -2.70 9.68
C GLY A 215 -10.33 -3.56 10.45
N LEU A 216 -11.30 -4.14 9.72
CA LEU A 216 -12.34 -4.99 10.32
C LEU A 216 -11.88 -6.45 10.43
N SER A 217 -12.38 -7.10 11.46
CA SER A 217 -12.41 -8.56 11.55
C SER A 217 -13.49 -9.12 10.62
N ILE A 218 -13.20 -10.22 9.95
CA ILE A 218 -14.10 -10.94 9.03
C ILE A 218 -14.19 -12.40 9.41
N VAL A 219 -15.36 -12.99 9.19
CA VAL A 219 -15.71 -14.37 9.58
C VAL A 219 -16.26 -15.11 8.35
N PRO A 220 -16.46 -16.44 8.43
CA PRO A 220 -17.07 -17.20 7.33
C PRO A 220 -18.39 -16.61 6.86
N GLY A 221 -18.51 -16.44 5.52
CA GLY A 221 -19.62 -15.79 4.87
C GLY A 221 -19.43 -14.29 4.62
N ASP A 222 -18.42 -13.67 5.23
CA ASP A 222 -18.00 -12.30 4.89
C ASP A 222 -17.09 -12.33 3.64
N GLN A 223 -17.19 -11.30 2.81
CA GLN A 223 -16.42 -11.17 1.58
C GLN A 223 -15.66 -9.84 1.54
N VAL A 224 -14.42 -9.89 1.07
CA VAL A 224 -13.62 -8.72 0.74
C VAL A 224 -13.43 -8.66 -0.77
N LYS A 225 -13.82 -7.53 -1.38
CA LYS A 225 -13.64 -7.26 -2.80
C LYS A 225 -12.53 -6.22 -2.97
N ILE A 226 -11.45 -6.56 -3.68
CA ILE A 226 -10.27 -5.71 -3.86
C ILE A 226 -10.05 -5.45 -5.34
N TYR A 227 -9.82 -4.19 -5.70
CA TYR A 227 -9.59 -3.76 -7.07
C TYR A 227 -8.75 -2.48 -7.10
N LYS A 228 -8.20 -2.14 -8.28
CA LYS A 228 -7.48 -0.90 -8.48
C LYS A 228 -8.38 0.30 -8.19
N SER A 229 -7.95 1.17 -7.29
CA SER A 229 -8.66 2.42 -6.98
C SER A 229 -8.70 3.36 -8.19
N GLN A 230 -9.70 4.24 -8.21
CA GLN A 230 -9.69 5.43 -9.08
C GLN A 230 -8.70 6.47 -8.58
N GLU A 231 -8.43 6.47 -7.27
CA GLU A 231 -7.47 7.34 -6.63
C GLU A 231 -6.04 6.93 -6.95
N VAL A 232 -5.16 7.91 -7.00
CA VAL A 232 -3.72 7.74 -7.15
C VAL A 232 -3.00 8.62 -6.14
N THR A 233 -1.77 8.27 -5.79
CA THR A 233 -0.90 9.14 -5.01
C THR A 233 0.17 9.71 -5.94
N PRO A 234 0.18 11.03 -6.21
CA PRO A 234 1.22 11.66 -7.01
C PRO A 234 2.49 11.85 -6.17
N PHE A 235 3.62 11.35 -6.67
CA PHE A 235 4.94 11.52 -6.08
C PHE A 235 5.82 12.39 -6.96
N ILE A 236 6.56 13.32 -6.34
CA ILE A 236 7.61 14.08 -7.01
C ILE A 236 8.83 13.19 -7.17
N LYS A 237 9.35 13.15 -8.38
CA LYS A 237 10.61 12.56 -8.77
C LYS A 237 11.57 13.70 -9.13
N ALA A 238 12.45 14.06 -8.21
CA ALA A 238 13.42 15.15 -8.35
C ALA A 238 14.85 14.66 -8.56
N THR A 239 15.07 13.34 -8.46
CA THR A 239 16.38 12.71 -8.67
C THR A 239 16.37 11.79 -9.88
N GLU A 240 17.54 11.55 -10.47
CA GLU A 240 17.74 10.60 -11.56
C GLU A 240 17.95 9.17 -11.07
N VAL A 241 17.85 8.93 -9.74
CA VAL A 241 18.05 7.60 -9.16
C VAL A 241 16.98 6.65 -9.68
N SER A 242 17.40 5.63 -10.41
CA SER A 242 16.49 4.64 -10.97
C SER A 242 16.03 3.63 -9.92
N PHE A 243 14.87 3.01 -10.16
CA PHE A 243 14.38 1.92 -9.32
C PHE A 243 15.39 0.77 -9.19
N VAL A 244 16.13 0.46 -10.28
CA VAL A 244 17.17 -0.58 -10.27
C VAL A 244 18.33 -0.22 -9.35
N GLN A 245 18.71 1.06 -9.28
CA GLN A 245 19.76 1.51 -8.36
C GLN A 245 19.31 1.33 -6.90
N ILE A 246 18.07 1.72 -6.59
CA ILE A 246 17.48 1.52 -5.24
C ILE A 246 17.48 0.03 -4.88
N LEU A 247 17.09 -0.86 -5.82
CA LEU A 247 17.10 -2.30 -5.58
C LEU A 247 18.51 -2.83 -5.27
N LYS A 248 19.53 -2.37 -6.00
CA LYS A 248 20.92 -2.77 -5.73
C LYS A 248 21.40 -2.36 -4.35
N GLU A 249 21.07 -1.14 -3.92
CA GLU A 249 21.47 -0.64 -2.60
C GLU A 249 20.76 -1.34 -1.45
N LYS A 250 19.54 -1.87 -1.70
CA LYS A 250 18.69 -2.45 -0.66
C LYS A 250 18.76 -3.96 -0.54
N LEU A 251 19.02 -4.66 -1.63
CA LEU A 251 18.85 -6.12 -1.72
C LEU A 251 20.13 -6.85 -2.14
N LEU A 252 21.13 -6.15 -2.62
CA LEU A 252 22.40 -6.71 -3.07
C LEU A 252 23.58 -6.11 -2.31
#